data_6d711ade1b6c18c4be74b6aeebef1cd3
#
_entry.id   6d711ade1b6c18c4be74b6aeebef1cd3
#
_cell.length_a   1.000
_cell.length_b   1.000
_cell.length_c   1.000
_cell.angle_alpha   90.00
_cell.angle_beta   90.00
_cell.angle_gamma   90.00
#
_symmetry.space_group_name_H-M   'P 1'
#
loop_
_entity.id
_entity.type
_entity.pdbx_description
1 polymer ?
#
loop_
_entity_poly.entity_id
_entity_poly.type
_entity_poly.pdbx_seq_one_letter_code
_entity_poly.pdbx_strand_id
1 'polypeptide(L)'
;MKTTRFFSVFLAVVLLLSLCVPFAHADDAPSLPEDPKILAKAALLVDPETDAAAYALNEHEELYPASLTKIMTALLVLEAVEEGKLTLDQEITASSTAFEGLSSDGSNAGIKAGEIMSVENLLKCMLVVSANEACNILAEAVSGSVDAFVDRMNGRATELGCKNTHFMNPNGLHDPSHYTSAWDLYLITKEAMTHDTFSTISDSANVVIPATNISPERNYWTTNHLLSTWRVIGYLDKRAQGIKTGSTDAAGHCLVSSATQGSMTYISVILGAERVEENGVGNIRSFSETSRMFDYGFENFTYKAILQKSEPIKDVAVTLSKTDHVALRPAKDIEALMPKGLDAEHLERTVTLDAETVEAPVAEGQKLGTLTLSYDGTVYGTVDLLAINAVEASKLLAFWRDVQEFFSRTSTKVVLIVLAVLLAAILLWKLIFGRRRYRYGRSVSRRRGGGYRGRRR
;
A
#
# COMPACT_ATOMS: atom_id res chain seq x y z
N MET A 1 71.55 30.11 -14.82
CA MET A 1 70.39 30.98 -14.54
C MET A 1 69.11 30.67 -15.33
N LYS A 2 69.10 29.86 -16.37
CA LYS A 2 67.87 29.52 -17.13
C LYS A 2 67.14 28.29 -16.58
N THR A 3 67.78 27.34 -15.95
CA THR A 3 67.21 26.09 -15.41
C THR A 3 66.44 26.30 -14.09
N THR A 4 66.83 27.21 -13.22
CA THR A 4 66.12 27.54 -11.98
C THR A 4 64.79 28.25 -12.19
N ARG A 5 64.64 29.03 -13.26
CA ARG A 5 63.36 29.69 -13.59
C ARG A 5 62.35 28.72 -14.16
N PHE A 6 62.74 27.67 -14.87
CA PHE A 6 61.87 26.64 -15.39
C PHE A 6 61.31 25.77 -14.26
N PHE A 7 62.11 25.45 -13.25
CA PHE A 7 61.69 24.65 -12.07
C PHE A 7 60.72 25.42 -11.19
N SER A 8 60.93 26.75 -11.04
CA SER A 8 60.02 27.60 -10.25
C SER A 8 58.65 27.78 -10.91
N VAL A 9 58.59 27.88 -12.25
CA VAL A 9 57.33 27.98 -13.00
C VAL A 9 56.61 26.64 -13.01
N PHE A 10 57.31 25.52 -13.14
CA PHE A 10 56.73 24.18 -13.09
C PHE A 10 56.14 23.88 -11.69
N LEU A 11 56.85 24.24 -10.61
CA LEU A 11 56.36 24.09 -9.23
C LEU A 11 55.14 24.99 -8.95
N ALA A 12 55.08 26.22 -9.49
CA ALA A 12 53.94 27.12 -9.37
C ALA A 12 52.72 26.62 -10.13
N VAL A 13 52.89 26.00 -11.32
CA VAL A 13 51.80 25.39 -12.10
C VAL A 13 51.28 24.12 -11.41
N VAL A 14 52.15 23.30 -10.82
CA VAL A 14 51.75 22.11 -10.04
C VAL A 14 51.02 22.54 -8.77
N LEU A 15 51.43 23.61 -8.09
CA LEU A 15 50.72 24.18 -6.92
C LEU A 15 49.38 24.81 -7.30
N LEU A 16 49.27 25.45 -8.47
CA LEU A 16 47.97 25.97 -8.98
C LEU A 16 47.02 24.87 -9.43
N LEU A 17 47.54 23.77 -9.98
CA LEU A 17 46.72 22.60 -10.34
C LEU A 17 46.24 21.81 -9.11
N SER A 18 46.97 21.85 -7.99
CA SER A 18 46.54 21.23 -6.71
C SER A 18 45.47 22.04 -5.96
N LEU A 19 45.24 23.32 -6.33
CA LEU A 19 44.17 24.17 -5.81
C LEU A 19 42.83 24.00 -6.58
N CYS A 20 42.84 23.30 -7.71
CA CYS A 20 41.65 22.92 -8.47
C CYS A 20 41.20 21.49 -8.21
N VAL A 21 41.42 20.96 -6.99
CA VAL A 21 40.65 19.79 -6.54
C VAL A 21 39.22 20.28 -6.37
N PRO A 22 38.24 19.83 -7.16
CA PRO A 22 36.86 20.11 -6.82
C PRO A 22 36.70 19.64 -5.38
N PHE A 23 36.29 20.53 -4.50
CA PHE A 23 35.70 20.11 -3.23
C PHE A 23 34.58 19.17 -3.65
N ALA A 24 34.81 17.88 -3.54
CA ALA A 24 33.72 16.95 -3.45
C ALA A 24 32.88 17.49 -2.27
N HIS A 25 31.72 18.03 -2.56
CA HIS A 25 30.71 18.17 -1.55
C HIS A 25 30.57 16.75 -1.00
N ALA A 26 30.98 16.54 0.23
CA ALA A 26 30.50 15.39 0.97
C ALA A 26 28.98 15.54 0.84
N ASP A 27 28.31 14.61 0.17
CA ASP A 27 26.88 14.49 0.27
C ASP A 27 26.62 14.39 1.76
N ASP A 28 26.13 15.47 2.38
CA ASP A 28 25.74 15.46 3.77
C ASP A 28 24.63 14.41 3.87
N ALA A 29 24.89 13.34 4.60
CA ALA A 29 23.91 12.30 4.82
C ALA A 29 22.61 12.97 5.28
N PRO A 30 21.45 12.52 4.76
CA PRO A 30 20.17 13.16 5.09
C PRO A 30 19.95 13.17 6.60
N SER A 31 19.56 14.32 7.13
CA SER A 31 19.25 14.47 8.54
C SER A 31 17.85 13.90 8.80
N LEU A 32 17.80 12.65 9.25
CA LEU A 32 16.57 12.03 9.70
C LEU A 32 16.17 12.55 11.09
N PRO A 33 14.87 12.64 11.40
CA PRO A 33 14.40 13.06 12.72
C PRO A 33 14.81 12.05 13.79
N GLU A 34 15.18 12.55 14.97
CA GLU A 34 15.46 11.69 16.13
C GLU A 34 14.20 11.00 16.61
N ASP A 35 14.33 9.75 17.09
CA ASP A 35 13.23 8.98 17.68
C ASP A 35 12.64 9.76 18.88
N PRO A 36 11.33 10.08 18.86
CA PRO A 36 10.66 10.78 19.94
C PRO A 36 10.57 9.96 21.24
N LYS A 37 10.87 8.66 21.21
CA LYS A 37 10.84 7.74 22.36
C LYS A 37 9.51 7.80 23.09
N ILE A 38 8.44 7.45 22.40
CA ILE A 38 7.08 7.44 22.93
C ILE A 38 6.93 6.39 24.04
N LEU A 39 6.31 6.79 25.14
CA LEU A 39 6.18 5.98 26.34
C LEU A 39 4.83 5.26 26.36
N ALA A 40 4.72 4.19 25.57
CA ALA A 40 3.56 3.31 25.47
C ALA A 40 4.03 1.89 25.14
N LYS A 41 3.12 0.88 25.23
CA LYS A 41 3.45 -0.48 24.75
C LYS A 41 3.49 -0.52 23.23
N ALA A 42 2.52 0.09 22.59
CA ALA A 42 2.52 0.31 21.15
C ALA A 42 2.04 1.73 20.81
N ALA A 43 2.61 2.30 19.75
CA ALA A 43 2.25 3.61 19.26
C ALA A 43 2.38 3.68 17.73
N LEU A 44 1.50 4.45 17.10
CA LEU A 44 1.49 4.60 15.66
C LEU A 44 1.00 6.00 15.29
N LEU A 45 1.70 6.66 14.35
CA LEU A 45 1.30 7.93 13.74
C LEU A 45 1.32 7.76 12.23
N VAL A 46 0.17 7.80 11.59
CA VAL A 46 0.01 7.53 10.15
C VAL A 46 -0.70 8.69 9.47
N ASP A 47 -0.24 9.01 8.29
CA ASP A 47 -0.95 9.85 7.33
C ASP A 47 -2.01 9.01 6.60
N PRO A 48 -3.31 9.30 6.79
CA PRO A 48 -4.38 8.50 6.20
C PRO A 48 -4.51 8.65 4.67
N GLU A 49 -3.89 9.65 4.06
CA GLU A 49 -3.93 9.86 2.61
C GLU A 49 -2.98 8.89 1.88
N THR A 50 -1.81 8.67 2.44
CA THR A 50 -0.75 7.86 1.83
C THR A 50 -0.52 6.51 2.50
N ASP A 51 -1.11 6.26 3.66
CA ASP A 51 -0.82 5.15 4.57
C ASP A 51 0.63 5.12 5.07
N ALA A 52 1.35 6.24 4.95
CA ALA A 52 2.73 6.35 5.40
C ALA A 52 2.79 6.60 6.91
N ALA A 53 3.53 5.75 7.61
CA ALA A 53 3.78 5.93 9.03
C ALA A 53 4.92 6.93 9.26
N ALA A 54 4.63 8.04 9.95
CA ALA A 54 5.64 8.97 10.45
C ALA A 54 6.34 8.41 11.71
N TYR A 55 5.64 7.60 12.49
CA TYR A 55 6.17 6.91 13.67
C TYR A 55 5.48 5.56 13.88
N ALA A 56 6.25 4.55 14.26
CA ALA A 56 5.74 3.23 14.60
C ALA A 56 6.56 2.61 15.75
N LEU A 57 5.87 2.06 16.73
CA LEU A 57 6.43 1.32 17.87
C LEU A 57 5.53 0.12 18.12
N ASN A 58 6.02 -1.11 17.92
CA ASN A 58 5.28 -2.35 18.15
C ASN A 58 3.88 -2.35 17.53
N GLU A 59 3.73 -1.75 16.37
CA GLU A 59 2.44 -1.45 15.72
C GLU A 59 1.58 -2.67 15.41
N HIS A 60 2.20 -3.85 15.37
CA HIS A 60 1.52 -5.13 15.11
C HIS A 60 1.39 -6.01 16.37
N GLU A 61 1.85 -5.54 17.55
CA GLU A 61 1.71 -6.27 18.82
C GLU A 61 0.23 -6.39 19.22
N GLU A 62 -0.20 -7.58 19.58
CA GLU A 62 -1.54 -7.86 20.09
C GLU A 62 -1.70 -7.34 21.51
N LEU A 63 -2.53 -6.32 21.67
CA LEU A 63 -2.80 -5.66 22.94
C LEU A 63 -4.29 -5.50 23.18
N TYR A 64 -4.70 -5.28 24.43
CA TYR A 64 -6.08 -5.05 24.78
C TYR A 64 -6.55 -3.64 24.38
N PRO A 65 -7.59 -3.50 23.54
CA PRO A 65 -8.06 -2.21 23.07
C PRO A 65 -8.86 -1.41 24.10
N ALA A 66 -9.42 -2.07 25.11
CA ALA A 66 -10.44 -1.46 25.96
C ALA A 66 -11.55 -0.82 25.11
N SER A 67 -12.05 0.35 25.51
CA SER A 67 -13.15 1.05 24.80
C SER A 67 -12.79 1.59 23.41
N LEU A 68 -11.57 1.42 22.89
CA LEU A 68 -11.28 1.69 21.47
C LEU A 68 -12.05 0.73 20.55
N THR A 69 -12.46 -0.43 21.03
CA THR A 69 -13.40 -1.36 20.38
C THR A 69 -14.66 -0.67 19.82
N LYS A 70 -15.11 0.40 20.47
CA LYS A 70 -16.30 1.17 20.09
C LYS A 70 -16.17 1.87 18.74
N ILE A 71 -14.94 2.02 18.21
CA ILE A 71 -14.71 2.52 16.85
C ILE A 71 -15.28 1.53 15.84
N MET A 72 -14.98 0.22 15.98
CA MET A 72 -15.57 -0.83 15.13
C MET A 72 -17.09 -0.92 15.29
N THR A 73 -17.57 -0.77 16.52
CA THR A 73 -19.04 -0.77 16.78
C THR A 73 -19.72 0.40 16.07
N ALA A 74 -19.14 1.61 16.13
CA ALA A 74 -19.68 2.76 15.44
C ALA A 74 -19.62 2.59 13.91
N LEU A 75 -18.53 2.06 13.37
CA LEU A 75 -18.39 1.75 11.95
C LEU A 75 -19.54 0.87 11.46
N LEU A 76 -19.77 -0.27 12.11
CA LEU A 76 -20.82 -1.21 11.70
C LEU A 76 -22.23 -0.64 11.82
N VAL A 77 -22.49 0.22 12.82
CA VAL A 77 -23.76 0.93 12.95
C VAL A 77 -23.97 1.90 11.81
N LEU A 78 -22.94 2.67 11.44
CA LEU A 78 -23.02 3.64 10.35
C LEU A 78 -23.10 2.98 8.98
N GLU A 79 -22.40 1.88 8.77
CA GLU A 79 -22.57 1.04 7.58
C GLU A 79 -24.02 0.52 7.47
N ALA A 80 -24.64 0.11 8.59
CA ALA A 80 -26.05 -0.32 8.60
C ALA A 80 -27.01 0.84 8.26
N VAL A 81 -26.64 2.08 8.61
CA VAL A 81 -27.38 3.29 8.21
C VAL A 81 -27.23 3.54 6.71
N GLU A 82 -26.02 3.44 6.15
CA GLU A 82 -25.78 3.60 4.70
C GLU A 82 -26.47 2.51 3.88
N GLU A 83 -26.50 1.28 4.38
CA GLU A 83 -27.23 0.16 3.76
C GLU A 83 -28.76 0.32 3.86
N GLY A 84 -29.27 1.34 4.57
CA GLY A 84 -30.69 1.58 4.77
C GLY A 84 -31.38 0.59 5.71
N LYS A 85 -30.61 -0.17 6.51
CA LYS A 85 -31.14 -1.08 7.55
C LYS A 85 -31.60 -0.33 8.79
N LEU A 86 -30.95 0.79 9.08
CA LEU A 86 -31.28 1.73 10.15
C LEU A 86 -31.36 3.16 9.58
N THR A 87 -31.92 4.10 10.37
CA THR A 87 -31.77 5.54 10.16
C THR A 87 -31.28 6.19 11.43
N LEU A 88 -30.60 7.33 11.35
CA LEU A 88 -30.05 8.00 12.53
C LEU A 88 -31.12 8.47 13.51
N ASP A 89 -32.29 8.84 13.02
CA ASP A 89 -33.48 9.25 13.79
C ASP A 89 -34.36 8.07 14.24
N GLN A 90 -34.07 6.85 13.78
CA GLN A 90 -34.82 5.67 14.20
C GLN A 90 -34.74 5.47 15.71
N GLU A 91 -35.91 5.37 16.34
CA GLU A 91 -36.03 5.10 17.78
C GLU A 91 -35.80 3.62 18.08
N ILE A 92 -34.88 3.35 18.99
CA ILE A 92 -34.57 2.00 19.51
C ILE A 92 -35.00 1.94 20.97
N THR A 93 -35.73 0.87 21.32
CA THR A 93 -36.05 0.57 22.72
C THR A 93 -34.94 -0.29 23.31
N ALA A 94 -34.29 0.17 24.37
CA ALA A 94 -33.27 -0.61 25.07
C ALA A 94 -33.88 -1.89 25.65
N SER A 95 -33.44 -3.06 25.18
CA SER A 95 -33.87 -4.37 25.71
C SER A 95 -33.29 -4.61 27.11
N SER A 96 -33.83 -5.54 27.86
CA SER A 96 -33.21 -5.99 29.12
C SER A 96 -31.92 -6.76 28.90
N THR A 97 -31.79 -7.46 27.77
CA THR A 97 -30.60 -8.26 27.39
C THR A 97 -29.38 -7.40 27.10
N ALA A 98 -29.57 -6.16 26.63
CA ALA A 98 -28.46 -5.22 26.37
C ALA A 98 -27.65 -4.86 27.63
N PHE A 99 -28.13 -5.14 28.82
CA PHE A 99 -27.45 -4.88 30.10
C PHE A 99 -26.79 -6.14 30.69
N GLU A 100 -26.95 -7.29 30.08
CA GLU A 100 -26.34 -8.52 30.55
C GLU A 100 -24.82 -8.47 30.37
N GLY A 101 -24.09 -8.97 31.37
CA GLY A 101 -22.60 -8.98 31.36
C GLY A 101 -21.94 -7.61 31.58
N LEU A 102 -22.71 -6.53 31.77
CA LEU A 102 -22.14 -5.20 32.06
C LEU A 102 -21.90 -5.01 33.54
N SER A 103 -20.74 -4.49 33.91
CA SER A 103 -20.42 -4.12 35.30
C SER A 103 -21.06 -2.77 35.67
N SER A 104 -21.53 -2.67 36.89
CA SER A 104 -22.18 -1.44 37.41
C SER A 104 -21.25 -0.27 37.54
N ASP A 105 -19.93 -0.52 37.65
CA ASP A 105 -18.84 0.47 37.72
C ASP A 105 -18.20 0.76 36.34
N GLY A 106 -18.67 0.07 35.28
CA GLY A 106 -18.28 0.34 33.91
C GLY A 106 -18.77 1.69 33.38
N SER A 107 -18.13 2.17 32.30
CA SER A 107 -18.57 3.41 31.62
C SER A 107 -20.01 3.25 31.14
N ASN A 108 -20.89 4.19 31.53
CA ASN A 108 -22.30 4.16 31.19
C ASN A 108 -22.87 5.59 31.01
N ALA A 109 -23.99 5.70 30.33
CA ALA A 109 -24.81 6.90 30.16
C ALA A 109 -26.09 6.84 31.02
N GLY A 110 -26.21 5.86 31.92
CA GLY A 110 -27.39 5.65 32.76
C GLY A 110 -28.67 5.35 31.99
N ILE A 111 -28.54 4.75 30.80
CA ILE A 111 -29.67 4.24 30.00
C ILE A 111 -30.30 3.09 30.76
N LYS A 112 -31.62 2.98 30.69
CA LYS A 112 -32.39 1.94 31.41
C LYS A 112 -33.13 1.04 30.44
N ALA A 113 -33.39 -0.19 30.86
CA ALA A 113 -34.23 -1.09 30.08
C ALA A 113 -35.63 -0.47 29.85
N GLY A 114 -36.10 -0.52 28.61
CA GLY A 114 -37.34 0.10 28.16
C GLY A 114 -37.18 1.59 27.79
N GLU A 115 -35.99 2.17 27.90
CA GLU A 115 -35.72 3.54 27.46
C GLU A 115 -35.65 3.61 25.93
N ILE A 116 -36.28 4.63 25.35
CA ILE A 116 -36.40 4.81 23.91
C ILE A 116 -35.46 5.96 23.50
N MET A 117 -34.50 5.69 22.60
CA MET A 117 -33.52 6.66 22.13
C MET A 117 -33.25 6.48 20.63
N SER A 118 -32.95 7.57 19.93
CA SER A 118 -32.54 7.47 18.53
C SER A 118 -31.15 6.84 18.39
N VAL A 119 -30.89 6.20 17.22
CA VAL A 119 -29.57 5.66 16.86
C VAL A 119 -28.48 6.72 17.05
N GLU A 120 -28.71 7.96 16.60
CA GLU A 120 -27.76 9.07 16.77
C GLU A 120 -27.45 9.35 18.23
N ASN A 121 -28.46 9.39 19.11
CA ASN A 121 -28.25 9.64 20.54
C ASN A 121 -27.52 8.47 21.23
N LEU A 122 -27.76 7.25 20.81
CA LEU A 122 -27.00 6.06 21.27
C LEU A 122 -25.55 6.14 20.83
N LEU A 123 -25.25 6.55 19.56
CA LEU A 123 -23.90 6.80 19.09
C LEU A 123 -23.21 7.92 19.90
N LYS A 124 -23.90 9.01 20.21
CA LYS A 124 -23.38 10.07 21.10
C LYS A 124 -23.02 9.55 22.49
N CYS A 125 -23.90 8.75 23.11
CA CYS A 125 -23.60 8.11 24.40
C CYS A 125 -22.39 7.17 24.31
N MET A 126 -22.29 6.37 23.24
CA MET A 126 -21.22 5.41 23.03
C MET A 126 -19.85 6.09 22.79
N LEU A 127 -19.77 7.07 21.92
CA LEU A 127 -18.52 7.67 21.51
C LEU A 127 -18.02 8.72 22.51
N VAL A 128 -18.90 9.59 23.05
CA VAL A 128 -18.51 10.74 23.88
C VAL A 128 -18.27 10.33 25.35
N VAL A 129 -19.18 9.57 25.98
CA VAL A 129 -19.02 9.12 27.36
C VAL A 129 -18.63 7.65 27.48
N SER A 130 -18.45 6.97 26.34
CA SER A 130 -18.00 5.59 26.32
C SER A 130 -19.02 4.58 26.89
N ALA A 131 -20.33 4.86 26.80
CA ALA A 131 -21.39 4.04 27.38
C ALA A 131 -21.38 2.61 26.83
N ASN A 132 -21.23 1.60 27.70
CA ASN A 132 -21.15 0.19 27.32
C ASN A 132 -22.53 -0.35 26.90
N GLU A 133 -23.59 0.05 27.61
CA GLU A 133 -24.95 -0.33 27.31
C GLU A 133 -25.41 0.17 25.94
N ALA A 134 -24.96 1.37 25.52
CA ALA A 134 -25.27 1.90 24.20
C ALA A 134 -24.68 1.03 23.08
N CYS A 135 -23.51 0.40 23.31
CA CYS A 135 -22.92 -0.54 22.35
C CYS A 135 -23.80 -1.77 22.15
N ASN A 136 -24.26 -2.39 23.25
CA ASN A 136 -25.08 -3.58 23.20
C ASN A 136 -26.45 -3.31 22.57
N ILE A 137 -27.09 -2.17 22.92
CA ILE A 137 -28.37 -1.73 22.32
C ILE A 137 -28.22 -1.56 20.80
N LEU A 138 -27.15 -0.91 20.34
CA LEU A 138 -26.87 -0.73 18.92
C LEU A 138 -26.53 -2.04 18.24
N ALA A 139 -25.78 -2.93 18.89
CA ALA A 139 -25.44 -4.25 18.37
C ALA A 139 -26.69 -5.11 18.14
N GLU A 140 -27.63 -5.13 19.12
CA GLU A 140 -28.91 -5.81 18.96
C GLU A 140 -29.75 -5.19 17.84
N ALA A 141 -29.76 -3.86 17.70
CA ALA A 141 -30.50 -3.17 16.65
C ALA A 141 -29.99 -3.51 15.24
N VAL A 142 -28.67 -3.69 15.08
CA VAL A 142 -28.04 -3.99 13.80
C VAL A 142 -28.12 -5.48 13.44
N SER A 143 -27.91 -6.38 14.40
CA SER A 143 -27.69 -7.80 14.15
C SER A 143 -28.68 -8.73 14.88
N GLY A 144 -29.58 -8.18 15.67
CA GLY A 144 -30.57 -8.93 16.44
C GLY A 144 -30.05 -9.52 17.75
N SER A 145 -28.71 -9.66 17.92
CA SER A 145 -28.08 -10.08 19.17
C SER A 145 -26.62 -9.54 19.22
N VAL A 146 -26.08 -9.48 20.45
CA VAL A 146 -24.67 -9.11 20.67
C VAL A 146 -23.74 -10.12 20.02
N ASP A 147 -23.99 -11.41 20.13
CA ASP A 147 -23.16 -12.47 19.56
C ASP A 147 -23.08 -12.35 18.01
N ALA A 148 -24.23 -12.20 17.34
CA ALA A 148 -24.28 -12.03 15.90
C ALA A 148 -23.55 -10.72 15.44
N PHE A 149 -23.58 -9.70 16.29
CA PHE A 149 -22.83 -8.47 16.02
C PHE A 149 -21.33 -8.67 16.16
N VAL A 150 -20.88 -9.42 17.17
CA VAL A 150 -19.45 -9.77 17.36
C VAL A 150 -18.92 -10.58 16.19
N ASP A 151 -19.71 -11.54 15.69
CA ASP A 151 -19.33 -12.27 14.46
C ASP A 151 -19.13 -11.29 13.28
N ARG A 152 -20.03 -10.31 13.12
CA ARG A 152 -19.90 -9.27 12.10
C ARG A 152 -18.67 -8.37 12.32
N MET A 153 -18.34 -8.01 13.58
CA MET A 153 -17.13 -7.25 13.90
C MET A 153 -15.86 -7.98 13.43
N ASN A 154 -15.75 -9.27 13.71
CA ASN A 154 -14.60 -10.09 13.32
C ASN A 154 -14.54 -10.30 11.80
N GLY A 155 -15.69 -10.48 11.15
CA GLY A 155 -15.78 -10.52 9.69
C GLY A 155 -15.28 -9.23 9.06
N ARG A 156 -15.76 -8.07 9.54
CA ARG A 156 -15.38 -6.76 9.01
C ARG A 156 -13.91 -6.42 9.26
N ALA A 157 -13.37 -6.79 10.42
CA ALA A 157 -11.93 -6.66 10.68
C ALA A 157 -11.09 -7.41 9.64
N THR A 158 -11.50 -8.63 9.28
CA THR A 158 -10.84 -9.42 8.23
C THR A 158 -10.93 -8.74 6.85
N GLU A 159 -12.09 -8.19 6.49
CA GLU A 159 -12.30 -7.46 5.23
C GLU A 159 -11.43 -6.19 5.12
N LEU A 160 -11.23 -5.50 6.26
CA LEU A 160 -10.34 -4.33 6.35
C LEU A 160 -8.85 -4.69 6.30
N GLY A 161 -8.50 -5.99 6.31
CA GLY A 161 -7.13 -6.46 6.28
C GLY A 161 -6.45 -6.51 7.65
N CYS A 162 -7.21 -6.42 8.75
CA CYS A 162 -6.70 -6.59 10.11
C CYS A 162 -6.17 -8.02 10.29
N LYS A 163 -4.97 -8.13 10.86
CA LYS A 163 -4.29 -9.43 11.04
C LYS A 163 -4.14 -9.82 12.51
N ASN A 164 -4.19 -8.84 13.40
CA ASN A 164 -3.92 -8.97 14.82
C ASN A 164 -5.12 -8.48 15.65
N THR A 165 -6.35 -8.77 15.20
CA THR A 165 -7.57 -8.30 15.84
C THR A 165 -8.57 -9.41 16.02
N HIS A 166 -9.12 -9.52 17.24
CA HIS A 166 -10.23 -10.37 17.56
C HIS A 166 -11.13 -9.72 18.63
N PHE A 167 -12.42 -9.61 18.34
CA PHE A 167 -13.42 -9.03 19.23
C PHE A 167 -14.23 -10.11 19.91
N MET A 168 -14.49 -9.92 21.22
CA MET A 168 -15.36 -10.77 22.04
C MET A 168 -16.65 -10.07 22.47
N ASN A 169 -16.68 -8.73 22.37
CA ASN A 169 -17.84 -7.91 22.72
C ASN A 169 -17.78 -6.56 21.99
N PRO A 170 -18.90 -5.80 21.90
CA PRO A 170 -18.94 -4.54 21.16
C PRO A 170 -18.47 -3.33 21.96
N ASN A 171 -18.13 -3.48 23.26
CA ASN A 171 -17.86 -2.35 24.14
C ASN A 171 -16.42 -2.28 24.65
N GLY A 172 -15.62 -3.37 24.51
CA GLY A 172 -14.23 -3.44 24.92
C GLY A 172 -14.01 -3.78 26.39
N LEU A 173 -15.01 -4.37 27.07
CA LEU A 173 -14.79 -5.02 28.36
C LEU A 173 -13.75 -6.13 28.22
N HIS A 174 -12.93 -6.28 29.26
CA HIS A 174 -11.80 -7.18 29.20
C HIS A 174 -12.22 -8.66 29.01
N ASP A 175 -11.61 -9.28 28.02
CA ASP A 175 -11.59 -10.72 27.81
C ASP A 175 -10.17 -11.08 27.29
N PRO A 176 -9.55 -12.18 27.77
CA PRO A 176 -8.22 -12.57 27.30
C PRO A 176 -8.10 -12.78 25.78
N SER A 177 -9.22 -13.11 25.12
CA SER A 177 -9.29 -13.31 23.66
C SER A 177 -9.71 -12.05 22.89
N HIS A 178 -9.88 -10.91 23.58
CA HIS A 178 -10.26 -9.63 22.97
C HIS A 178 -9.02 -8.76 22.80
N TYR A 179 -8.45 -8.75 21.61
CA TYR A 179 -7.20 -8.04 21.32
C TYR A 179 -7.23 -7.33 19.97
N THR A 180 -6.30 -6.43 19.78
CA THR A 180 -6.06 -5.69 18.54
C THR A 180 -4.62 -5.21 18.49
N SER A 181 -4.19 -4.62 17.36
CA SER A 181 -2.91 -3.92 17.23
C SER A 181 -3.12 -2.44 16.91
N ALA A 182 -2.06 -1.64 17.05
CA ALA A 182 -2.14 -0.22 16.70
C ALA A 182 -2.39 -0.03 15.20
N TRP A 183 -1.80 -0.87 14.35
CA TRP A 183 -2.03 -0.86 12.91
C TRP A 183 -3.47 -1.22 12.54
N ASP A 184 -4.02 -2.28 13.13
CA ASP A 184 -5.39 -2.70 12.85
C ASP A 184 -6.41 -1.66 13.30
N LEU A 185 -6.17 -1.02 14.47
CA LEU A 185 -7.00 0.10 14.93
C LEU A 185 -6.91 1.31 13.98
N TYR A 186 -5.73 1.57 13.41
CA TYR A 186 -5.60 2.58 12.37
C TYR A 186 -6.48 2.27 11.17
N LEU A 187 -6.47 1.03 10.65
CA LEU A 187 -7.30 0.62 9.51
C LEU A 187 -8.80 0.80 9.82
N ILE A 188 -9.24 0.33 10.98
CA ILE A 188 -10.63 0.46 11.42
C ILE A 188 -11.02 1.94 11.59
N THR A 189 -10.13 2.76 12.15
CA THR A 189 -10.38 4.19 12.37
C THR A 189 -10.44 4.95 11.04
N LYS A 190 -9.51 4.69 10.12
CA LYS A 190 -9.48 5.28 8.79
C LYS A 190 -10.81 5.04 8.07
N GLU A 191 -11.31 3.82 8.10
CA GLU A 191 -12.61 3.47 7.51
C GLU A 191 -13.76 4.18 8.23
N ALA A 192 -13.78 4.17 9.57
CA ALA A 192 -14.82 4.85 10.34
C ALA A 192 -14.88 6.35 10.05
N MET A 193 -13.74 7.00 9.80
CA MET A 193 -13.65 8.41 9.47
C MET A 193 -14.18 8.76 8.07
N THR A 194 -14.47 7.80 7.21
CA THR A 194 -15.17 8.04 5.94
C THR A 194 -16.63 8.46 6.16
N HIS A 195 -17.17 8.18 7.35
CA HIS A 195 -18.52 8.59 7.75
C HIS A 195 -18.49 9.94 8.49
N ASP A 196 -19.05 10.98 7.91
CA ASP A 196 -19.11 12.33 8.51
C ASP A 196 -19.75 12.34 9.90
N THR A 197 -20.77 11.51 10.11
CA THR A 197 -21.44 11.35 11.41
C THR A 197 -20.49 10.84 12.50
N PHE A 198 -19.61 9.90 12.15
CA PHE A 198 -18.59 9.41 13.09
C PHE A 198 -17.64 10.52 13.50
N SER A 199 -17.08 11.21 12.53
CA SER A 199 -16.12 12.31 12.74
C SER A 199 -16.74 13.43 13.57
N THR A 200 -17.98 13.83 13.25
CA THR A 200 -18.71 14.89 13.97
C THR A 200 -18.98 14.51 15.43
N ILE A 201 -19.45 13.29 15.71
CA ILE A 201 -19.76 12.87 17.08
C ILE A 201 -18.47 12.67 17.88
N SER A 202 -17.47 12.02 17.32
CA SER A 202 -16.22 11.72 18.04
C SER A 202 -15.40 12.98 18.37
N ASP A 203 -15.53 14.04 17.58
CA ASP A 203 -14.90 15.36 17.82
C ASP A 203 -15.69 16.26 18.78
N SER A 204 -16.85 15.82 19.26
CA SER A 204 -17.68 16.63 20.15
C SER A 204 -17.10 16.70 21.56
N ALA A 205 -16.79 17.92 22.05
CA ALA A 205 -16.35 18.16 23.43
C ALA A 205 -17.45 17.84 24.46
N ASN A 206 -18.72 18.09 24.09
CA ASN A 206 -19.88 17.72 24.87
C ASN A 206 -21.08 17.45 23.97
N VAL A 207 -22.04 16.70 24.47
CA VAL A 207 -23.33 16.40 23.80
C VAL A 207 -24.48 16.48 24.78
N VAL A 208 -25.62 16.94 24.27
CA VAL A 208 -26.88 16.96 25.01
C VAL A 208 -27.78 15.84 24.48
N ILE A 209 -28.22 14.96 25.34
CA ILE A 209 -29.21 13.93 25.05
C ILE A 209 -30.56 14.41 25.54
N PRO A 210 -31.54 14.57 24.66
CA PRO A 210 -32.90 15.05 25.04
C PRO A 210 -33.54 14.15 26.09
N ALA A 211 -34.55 14.67 26.78
CA ALA A 211 -35.40 13.84 27.67
C ALA A 211 -36.03 12.71 26.88
N THR A 212 -36.08 11.52 27.50
CA THR A 212 -36.66 10.32 26.95
C THR A 212 -37.97 9.96 27.68
N ASN A 213 -38.57 8.81 27.32
CA ASN A 213 -39.71 8.29 28.03
C ASN A 213 -39.44 7.94 29.52
N ILE A 214 -38.15 7.79 29.91
CA ILE A 214 -37.76 7.36 31.27
C ILE A 214 -36.88 8.40 31.98
N SER A 215 -35.99 9.06 31.25
CA SER A 215 -34.94 9.91 31.84
C SER A 215 -35.10 11.38 31.42
N PRO A 216 -34.73 12.35 32.28
CA PRO A 216 -34.66 13.77 31.90
C PRO A 216 -33.52 13.99 30.90
N GLU A 217 -33.44 15.21 30.34
CA GLU A 217 -32.30 15.67 29.55
C GLU A 217 -30.98 15.44 30.28
N ARG A 218 -29.96 14.98 29.55
CA ARG A 218 -28.62 14.67 30.06
C ARG A 218 -27.56 15.40 29.24
N ASN A 219 -26.60 16.01 29.92
CA ASN A 219 -25.46 16.65 29.28
C ASN A 219 -24.20 15.89 29.61
N TYR A 220 -23.47 15.43 28.58
CA TYR A 220 -22.27 14.64 28.70
C TYR A 220 -21.07 15.31 28.09
N TRP A 221 -19.93 15.21 28.79
CA TRP A 221 -18.63 15.70 28.36
C TRP A 221 -17.75 14.53 27.94
N THR A 222 -16.98 14.77 26.88
CA THR A 222 -16.07 13.76 26.34
C THR A 222 -15.07 13.24 27.38
N THR A 223 -14.67 11.98 27.20
CA THR A 223 -13.56 11.37 27.94
C THR A 223 -12.20 11.73 27.34
N ASN A 224 -12.16 12.33 26.14
CA ASN A 224 -10.93 12.77 25.49
C ASN A 224 -10.48 14.15 26.00
N HIS A 225 -9.42 14.16 26.80
CA HIS A 225 -8.89 15.39 27.39
C HIS A 225 -8.12 16.27 26.40
N LEU A 226 -7.82 15.77 25.19
CA LEU A 226 -7.30 16.61 24.11
C LEU A 226 -8.35 17.61 23.59
N LEU A 227 -9.65 17.27 23.70
CA LEU A 227 -10.77 18.10 23.23
C LEU A 227 -11.38 19.00 24.30
N SER A 228 -11.20 18.70 25.59
CA SER A 228 -11.92 19.35 26.64
C SER A 228 -11.14 19.41 27.94
N THR A 229 -11.19 20.55 28.59
CA THR A 229 -10.62 20.79 29.96
C THR A 229 -11.62 20.56 31.09
N TRP A 230 -12.84 20.12 30.78
CA TRP A 230 -13.91 19.97 31.76
C TRP A 230 -13.57 19.02 32.92
N ARG A 231 -12.97 17.88 32.61
CA ARG A 231 -12.61 16.87 33.63
C ARG A 231 -11.19 17.05 34.14
N VAL A 232 -10.24 17.32 33.24
CA VAL A 232 -8.81 17.45 33.53
C VAL A 232 -8.22 18.55 32.68
N ILE A 233 -7.36 19.37 33.26
CA ILE A 233 -6.63 20.45 32.57
C ILE A 233 -5.24 19.96 32.15
N GLY A 234 -4.63 20.60 31.15
CA GLY A 234 -3.23 20.40 30.77
C GLY A 234 -3.00 19.54 29.55
N TYR A 235 -4.05 18.94 28.96
CA TYR A 235 -3.93 18.11 27.75
C TYR A 235 -4.53 18.71 26.47
N LEU A 236 -5.23 19.83 26.59
CA LEU A 236 -5.93 20.41 25.42
C LEU A 236 -4.96 20.64 24.25
N ASP A 237 -5.23 20.01 23.12
CA ASP A 237 -4.51 20.20 21.86
C ASP A 237 -5.49 20.69 20.80
N LYS A 238 -5.34 21.93 20.35
CA LYS A 238 -6.27 22.55 19.38
C LYS A 238 -6.23 21.92 17.98
N ARG A 239 -5.23 21.10 17.69
CA ARG A 239 -5.11 20.35 16.42
C ARG A 239 -5.91 19.06 16.46
N ALA A 240 -6.12 18.52 17.69
CA ALA A 240 -6.78 17.23 17.87
C ALA A 240 -8.25 17.29 17.47
N GLN A 241 -8.69 16.25 16.79
CA GLN A 241 -10.04 16.01 16.30
C GLN A 241 -10.45 14.58 16.69
N GLY A 242 -11.24 14.44 17.75
CA GLY A 242 -11.67 13.13 18.23
C GLY A 242 -10.53 12.30 18.81
N ILE A 243 -10.58 10.97 18.87
CA ILE A 243 -11.61 10.06 18.37
C ILE A 243 -12.17 9.27 19.56
N LYS A 244 -11.33 8.46 20.22
CA LYS A 244 -11.80 7.58 21.30
C LYS A 244 -10.72 7.27 22.32
N THR A 245 -11.09 7.27 23.61
CA THR A 245 -10.28 6.81 24.72
C THR A 245 -10.64 5.38 25.12
N GLY A 246 -9.68 4.64 25.66
CA GLY A 246 -9.89 3.33 26.27
C GLY A 246 -9.06 3.18 27.55
N SER A 247 -9.62 2.53 28.56
CA SER A 247 -8.86 2.15 29.77
C SER A 247 -9.51 0.98 30.47
N THR A 248 -8.69 -0.01 30.82
CA THR A 248 -8.97 -1.07 31.79
C THR A 248 -7.66 -1.36 32.54
N ASP A 249 -7.70 -2.04 33.68
CA ASP A 249 -6.49 -2.40 34.41
C ASP A 249 -5.51 -3.22 33.55
N ALA A 250 -6.05 -4.12 32.71
CA ALA A 250 -5.23 -4.95 31.82
C ALA A 250 -4.69 -4.20 30.59
N ALA A 251 -5.48 -3.27 30.01
CA ALA A 251 -5.11 -2.50 28.82
C ALA A 251 -4.19 -1.31 29.13
N GLY A 252 -4.22 -0.78 30.34
CA GLY A 252 -3.65 0.54 30.63
C GLY A 252 -4.51 1.66 30.00
N HIS A 253 -3.88 2.76 29.64
CA HIS A 253 -4.53 3.89 28.99
C HIS A 253 -4.27 3.85 27.49
N CYS A 254 -5.36 3.86 26.71
CA CYS A 254 -5.34 3.81 25.24
C CYS A 254 -6.03 5.04 24.66
N LEU A 255 -5.56 5.50 23.50
CA LEU A 255 -6.14 6.64 22.80
C LEU A 255 -5.98 6.49 21.29
N VAL A 256 -7.05 6.72 20.55
CA VAL A 256 -7.01 7.03 19.13
C VAL A 256 -7.45 8.49 18.97
N SER A 257 -6.65 9.27 18.25
CA SER A 257 -6.97 10.68 17.95
C SER A 257 -6.48 11.02 16.55
N SER A 258 -7.12 11.95 15.88
CA SER A 258 -6.57 12.58 14.67
C SER A 258 -6.19 14.02 14.95
N ALA A 259 -5.34 14.57 14.10
CA ALA A 259 -5.00 15.98 14.13
C ALA A 259 -4.70 16.49 12.73
N THR A 260 -5.08 17.74 12.45
CA THR A 260 -4.81 18.39 11.17
C THR A 260 -4.05 19.71 11.40
N GLN A 261 -2.97 19.90 10.63
CA GLN A 261 -2.23 21.15 10.61
C GLN A 261 -1.84 21.51 9.16
N GLY A 262 -2.39 22.59 8.64
CA GLY A 262 -2.24 22.93 7.23
C GLY A 262 -2.93 21.90 6.32
N SER A 263 -2.19 21.30 5.41
CA SER A 263 -2.68 20.25 4.51
C SER A 263 -2.39 18.84 5.03
N MET A 264 -1.70 18.68 6.14
CA MET A 264 -1.35 17.37 6.69
C MET A 264 -2.35 16.94 7.76
N THR A 265 -2.76 15.69 7.70
CA THR A 265 -3.57 15.02 8.71
C THR A 265 -2.88 13.78 9.20
N TYR A 266 -2.93 13.53 10.49
CA TYR A 266 -2.44 12.30 11.09
C TYR A 266 -3.53 11.60 11.90
N ILE A 267 -3.52 10.29 11.89
CA ILE A 267 -4.19 9.43 12.86
C ILE A 267 -3.13 8.88 13.79
N SER A 268 -3.32 9.10 15.10
CA SER A 268 -2.46 8.61 16.18
C SER A 268 -3.17 7.49 16.93
N VAL A 269 -2.47 6.40 17.18
CA VAL A 269 -2.92 5.28 18.03
C VAL A 269 -1.91 5.07 19.13
N ILE A 270 -2.36 5.11 20.39
CA ILE A 270 -1.58 4.75 21.59
C ILE A 270 -2.25 3.57 22.28
N LEU A 271 -1.51 2.52 22.55
CA LEU A 271 -1.95 1.36 23.33
C LEU A 271 -1.02 1.13 24.55
N GLY A 272 -1.62 0.80 25.68
CA GLY A 272 -0.88 0.37 26.87
C GLY A 272 -0.03 1.46 27.52
N ALA A 273 -0.42 2.73 27.42
CA ALA A 273 0.24 3.82 28.13
C ALA A 273 -0.10 3.77 29.63
N GLU A 274 0.82 4.28 30.44
CA GLU A 274 0.69 4.34 31.90
C GLU A 274 0.10 5.68 32.36
N ARG A 275 -0.48 5.66 33.54
CA ARG A 275 -0.67 6.87 34.35
C ARG A 275 0.45 6.94 35.38
N VAL A 276 1.20 8.04 35.39
CA VAL A 276 2.32 8.26 36.28
C VAL A 276 2.13 9.56 37.06
N GLU A 277 2.80 9.68 38.20
CA GLU A 277 2.92 10.94 38.90
C GLU A 277 4.25 11.59 38.54
N GLU A 278 4.20 12.75 37.90
CA GLU A 278 5.36 13.55 37.53
C GLU A 278 5.29 14.88 38.24
N ASN A 279 6.29 15.15 39.08
CA ASN A 279 6.34 16.38 39.89
C ASN A 279 5.10 16.62 40.78
N GLY A 280 4.46 15.57 41.27
CA GLY A 280 3.24 15.65 42.09
C GLY A 280 1.96 15.92 41.30
N VAL A 281 1.99 15.82 39.95
CA VAL A 281 0.85 15.91 39.05
C VAL A 281 0.64 14.60 38.34
N GLY A 282 -0.57 14.07 38.38
CA GLY A 282 -0.90 12.85 37.65
C GLY A 282 -0.84 13.10 36.14
N ASN A 283 0.01 12.38 35.41
CA ASN A 283 0.09 12.41 33.97
C ASN A 283 -0.47 11.10 33.37
N ILE A 284 -1.49 11.22 32.51
CA ILE A 284 -2.05 10.13 31.70
C ILE A 284 -1.32 10.17 30.37
N ARG A 285 -0.30 9.30 30.24
CA ARG A 285 0.62 9.34 29.10
C ARG A 285 -0.05 9.17 27.75
N SER A 286 -1.19 8.49 27.66
CA SER A 286 -1.89 8.38 26.36
C SER A 286 -2.21 9.76 25.75
N PHE A 287 -2.50 10.79 26.54
CA PHE A 287 -2.75 12.15 26.03
C PHE A 287 -1.45 12.92 25.73
N SER A 288 -0.50 12.92 26.70
CA SER A 288 0.76 13.64 26.53
C SER A 288 1.60 13.08 25.38
N GLU A 289 1.65 11.76 25.25
CA GLU A 289 2.40 11.10 24.17
C GLU A 289 1.73 11.29 22.81
N THR A 290 0.41 11.33 22.74
CA THR A 290 -0.32 11.66 21.48
C THR A 290 0.05 13.09 21.02
N SER A 291 0.03 14.09 21.89
CA SER A 291 0.43 15.47 21.50
C SER A 291 1.91 15.51 21.08
N ARG A 292 2.80 14.79 21.76
CA ARG A 292 4.21 14.67 21.35
C ARG A 292 4.39 14.02 19.98
N MET A 293 3.58 12.99 19.66
CA MET A 293 3.61 12.40 18.33
C MET A 293 3.10 13.37 17.25
N PHE A 294 2.06 14.14 17.54
CA PHE A 294 1.61 15.20 16.63
C PHE A 294 2.68 16.25 16.39
N ASP A 295 3.36 16.72 17.45
CA ASP A 295 4.50 17.64 17.33
C ASP A 295 5.58 17.00 16.43
N TYR A 296 5.96 15.76 16.71
CA TYR A 296 6.95 15.03 15.93
C TYR A 296 6.57 14.92 14.45
N GLY A 297 5.34 14.54 14.13
CA GLY A 297 4.86 14.41 12.76
C GLY A 297 4.86 15.75 12.02
N PHE A 298 4.23 16.78 12.58
CA PHE A 298 4.10 18.08 11.92
C PHE A 298 5.43 18.86 11.84
N GLU A 299 6.32 18.70 12.80
CA GLU A 299 7.61 19.40 12.79
C GLU A 299 8.63 18.75 11.87
N ASN A 300 8.60 17.43 11.70
CA ASN A 300 9.67 16.69 11.03
C ASN A 300 9.32 16.16 9.64
N PHE A 301 8.05 16.09 9.26
CA PHE A 301 7.62 15.53 7.98
C PHE A 301 6.94 16.57 7.09
N THR A 302 6.94 16.30 5.80
CA THR A 302 6.24 17.08 4.77
C THR A 302 6.03 16.24 3.53
N TYR A 303 5.03 16.60 2.72
CA TYR A 303 4.89 16.00 1.40
C TYR A 303 5.97 16.52 0.45
N LYS A 304 6.55 15.62 -0.32
CA LYS A 304 7.53 15.91 -1.37
C LYS A 304 7.16 15.17 -2.65
N ALA A 305 7.24 15.87 -3.78
CA ALA A 305 7.18 15.24 -5.10
C ALA A 305 8.49 14.49 -5.32
N ILE A 306 8.43 13.16 -5.37
CA ILE A 306 9.61 12.29 -5.45
C ILE A 306 9.81 11.66 -6.83
N LEU A 307 8.79 11.71 -7.69
CA LEU A 307 8.87 11.19 -9.06
C LEU A 307 7.87 11.91 -9.97
N GLN A 308 8.31 12.24 -11.17
CA GLN A 308 7.45 12.82 -12.19
C GLN A 308 7.12 11.80 -13.29
N LYS A 309 5.87 11.76 -13.71
CA LYS A 309 5.38 10.90 -14.81
C LYS A 309 6.15 11.11 -16.13
N SER A 310 6.68 12.29 -16.36
CA SER A 310 7.43 12.66 -17.56
C SER A 310 8.88 12.17 -17.58
N GLU A 311 9.41 11.68 -16.46
CA GLU A 311 10.80 11.27 -16.32
C GLU A 311 11.04 9.92 -17.02
N PRO A 312 11.99 9.83 -17.98
CA PRO A 312 12.41 8.56 -18.53
C PRO A 312 13.28 7.81 -17.50
N ILE A 313 12.94 6.55 -17.21
CA ILE A 313 13.60 5.79 -16.15
C ILE A 313 14.62 4.81 -16.70
N LYS A 314 14.25 4.00 -17.68
CA LYS A 314 15.08 2.92 -18.21
C LYS A 314 14.62 2.51 -19.60
N ASP A 315 15.56 2.01 -20.42
CA ASP A 315 15.28 1.38 -21.68
C ASP A 315 15.18 -0.14 -21.52
N VAL A 316 14.23 -0.77 -22.23
CA VAL A 316 14.06 -2.22 -22.32
C VAL A 316 14.33 -2.65 -23.76
N ALA A 317 15.12 -3.71 -23.92
CA ALA A 317 15.43 -4.27 -25.22
C ALA A 317 14.19 -4.87 -25.89
N VAL A 318 13.98 -4.58 -27.19
CA VAL A 318 12.86 -5.08 -27.97
C VAL A 318 13.37 -5.95 -29.10
N THR A 319 12.87 -7.19 -29.16
CA THR A 319 13.15 -8.12 -30.25
C THR A 319 12.09 -8.09 -31.33
N LEU A 320 12.38 -8.61 -32.51
CA LEU A 320 11.48 -8.67 -33.67
C LEU A 320 10.99 -7.31 -34.18
N SER A 321 11.72 -6.23 -33.86
CA SER A 321 11.47 -4.89 -34.35
C SER A 321 12.69 -4.28 -35.06
N LYS A 322 12.48 -3.18 -35.77
CA LYS A 322 13.57 -2.33 -36.30
C LYS A 322 14.15 -1.45 -35.21
N THR A 323 13.35 -1.12 -34.20
CA THR A 323 13.77 -0.39 -33.00
C THR A 323 14.17 -1.44 -31.98
N ASP A 324 15.38 -1.36 -31.45
CA ASP A 324 15.99 -2.36 -30.59
C ASP A 324 15.71 -2.13 -29.10
N HIS A 325 15.07 -1.02 -28.72
CA HIS A 325 14.68 -0.70 -27.36
C HIS A 325 13.43 0.19 -27.30
N VAL A 326 12.78 0.20 -26.14
CA VAL A 326 11.69 1.10 -25.78
C VAL A 326 11.98 1.75 -24.44
N ALA A 327 11.84 3.08 -24.35
CA ALA A 327 12.01 3.81 -23.12
C ALA A 327 10.76 3.68 -22.23
N LEU A 328 10.99 3.57 -20.92
CA LEU A 328 9.94 3.45 -19.90
C LEU A 328 9.81 4.75 -19.11
N ARG A 329 8.58 5.09 -18.74
CA ARG A 329 8.24 6.18 -17.83
C ARG A 329 7.31 5.70 -16.72
N PRO A 330 7.23 6.42 -15.59
CA PRO A 330 6.25 6.13 -14.55
C PRO A 330 4.81 6.29 -15.06
N ALA A 331 3.89 5.49 -14.53
CA ALA A 331 2.47 5.58 -14.85
C ALA A 331 1.82 6.87 -14.32
N LYS A 332 2.31 7.38 -13.17
CA LYS A 332 1.82 8.59 -12.49
C LYS A 332 2.96 9.32 -11.78
N ASP A 333 2.71 10.57 -11.39
CA ASP A 333 3.55 11.28 -10.43
C ASP A 333 3.41 10.62 -9.06
N ILE A 334 4.48 10.68 -8.25
CA ILE A 334 4.45 10.25 -6.85
C ILE A 334 4.79 11.44 -5.96
N GLU A 335 3.89 11.72 -5.04
CA GLU A 335 4.12 12.54 -3.87
C GLU A 335 4.11 11.64 -2.64
N ALA A 336 5.04 11.82 -1.72
CA ALA A 336 5.15 11.00 -0.52
C ALA A 336 5.38 11.86 0.71
N LEU A 337 4.86 11.39 1.84
CA LEU A 337 5.21 11.92 3.16
C LEU A 337 6.64 11.53 3.49
N MET A 338 7.52 12.51 3.66
CA MET A 338 8.95 12.28 3.89
C MET A 338 9.48 13.13 5.04
N PRO A 339 10.54 12.67 5.73
CA PRO A 339 11.33 13.54 6.60
C PRO A 339 11.80 14.79 5.87
N LYS A 340 11.70 15.95 6.52
CA LYS A 340 12.10 17.23 5.93
C LYS A 340 13.57 17.26 5.47
N GLY A 341 14.44 16.54 6.17
CA GLY A 341 15.87 16.42 5.85
C GLY A 341 16.21 15.36 4.80
N LEU A 342 15.23 14.60 4.27
CA LEU A 342 15.43 13.59 3.23
C LEU A 342 14.87 14.08 1.91
N ASP A 343 15.70 14.25 0.88
CA ASP A 343 15.28 14.67 -0.45
C ASP A 343 15.17 13.48 -1.42
N ALA A 344 14.40 13.69 -2.51
CA ALA A 344 14.15 12.66 -3.52
C ALA A 344 15.44 12.11 -4.18
N GLU A 345 16.51 12.92 -4.18
CA GLU A 345 17.81 12.53 -4.74
C GLU A 345 18.52 11.45 -3.92
N HIS A 346 18.21 11.35 -2.63
CA HIS A 346 18.75 10.32 -1.73
C HIS A 346 18.03 8.99 -1.81
N LEU A 347 16.88 8.94 -2.51
CA LEU A 347 16.10 7.70 -2.61
C LEU A 347 16.78 6.71 -3.55
N GLU A 348 16.91 5.48 -3.09
CA GLU A 348 17.29 4.34 -3.90
C GLU A 348 16.18 4.03 -4.90
N ARG A 349 16.56 3.86 -6.18
CA ARG A 349 15.65 3.57 -7.30
C ARG A 349 15.82 2.14 -7.75
N THR A 350 14.95 1.25 -7.32
CA THR A 350 14.96 -0.16 -7.72
C THR A 350 13.96 -0.39 -8.85
N VAL A 351 14.49 -0.70 -10.05
CA VAL A 351 13.68 -1.06 -11.22
C VAL A 351 13.60 -2.57 -11.35
N THR A 352 12.38 -3.10 -11.27
CA THR A 352 12.07 -4.51 -11.52
C THR A 352 11.33 -4.61 -12.86
N LEU A 353 11.95 -5.23 -13.86
CA LEU A 353 11.35 -5.45 -15.16
C LEU A 353 10.59 -6.77 -15.17
N ASP A 354 9.45 -6.82 -15.88
CA ASP A 354 8.67 -8.06 -16.08
C ASP A 354 9.45 -9.05 -16.95
N ALA A 355 10.31 -8.54 -17.86
CA ALA A 355 11.26 -9.31 -18.65
C ALA A 355 12.46 -8.44 -19.04
N GLU A 356 13.66 -9.01 -19.17
CA GLU A 356 14.85 -8.29 -19.63
C GLU A 356 14.73 -7.86 -21.11
N THR A 357 13.98 -8.62 -21.90
CA THR A 357 13.72 -8.33 -23.32
C THR A 357 12.25 -8.58 -23.62
N VAL A 358 11.64 -7.74 -24.46
CA VAL A 358 10.24 -7.84 -24.86
C VAL A 358 10.14 -8.06 -26.37
N GLU A 359 9.23 -8.92 -26.82
CA GLU A 359 8.96 -9.09 -28.23
C GLU A 359 7.98 -8.04 -28.75
N ALA A 360 8.31 -7.43 -29.90
CA ALA A 360 7.36 -6.57 -30.60
C ALA A 360 6.15 -7.36 -31.16
N PRO A 361 4.94 -6.76 -31.20
CA PRO A 361 4.65 -5.35 -30.98
C PRO A 361 4.54 -4.99 -29.49
N VAL A 362 5.02 -3.81 -29.10
CA VAL A 362 4.81 -3.19 -27.80
C VAL A 362 3.86 -2.02 -28.00
N ALA A 363 2.79 -1.97 -27.22
CA ALA A 363 1.85 -0.85 -27.26
C ALA A 363 2.35 0.34 -26.40
N GLU A 364 2.05 1.56 -26.83
CA GLU A 364 2.24 2.74 -25.98
C GLU A 364 1.40 2.58 -24.71
N GLY A 365 2.01 2.87 -23.53
CA GLY A 365 1.36 2.69 -22.23
C GLY A 365 1.32 1.24 -21.73
N GLN A 366 1.92 0.29 -22.44
CA GLN A 366 2.04 -1.10 -21.95
C GLN A 366 2.96 -1.13 -20.72
N LYS A 367 2.49 -1.78 -19.63
CA LYS A 367 3.31 -2.04 -18.45
C LYS A 367 4.40 -3.05 -18.77
N LEU A 368 5.64 -2.74 -18.42
CA LEU A 368 6.82 -3.57 -18.65
C LEU A 368 7.68 -3.74 -17.41
N GLY A 369 7.25 -3.21 -16.26
CA GLY A 369 7.96 -3.34 -15.00
C GLY A 369 7.39 -2.44 -13.92
N THR A 370 8.12 -2.33 -12.81
CA THR A 370 7.82 -1.45 -11.68
C THR A 370 9.07 -0.72 -11.21
N LEU A 371 8.89 0.49 -10.68
CA LEU A 371 9.92 1.26 -9.98
C LEU A 371 9.52 1.38 -8.51
N THR A 372 10.42 1.02 -7.62
CA THR A 372 10.30 1.22 -6.18
C THR A 372 11.32 2.27 -5.74
N LEU A 373 10.85 3.25 -4.94
CA LEU A 373 11.64 4.30 -4.33
C LEU A 373 11.74 4.02 -2.85
N SER A 374 12.96 3.88 -2.31
CA SER A 374 13.19 3.53 -0.91
C SER A 374 14.39 4.26 -0.33
N TYR A 375 14.44 4.37 1.00
CA TYR A 375 15.59 4.84 1.74
C TYR A 375 15.68 4.09 3.07
N ASP A 376 16.84 3.53 3.39
CA ASP A 376 17.10 2.76 4.61
C ASP A 376 16.02 1.71 4.91
N GLY A 377 15.61 0.96 3.86
CA GLY A 377 14.58 -0.08 3.94
C GLY A 377 13.13 0.42 3.96
N THR A 378 12.89 1.71 4.12
CA THR A 378 11.55 2.30 4.05
C THR A 378 11.17 2.59 2.60
N VAL A 379 10.01 2.09 2.15
CA VAL A 379 9.47 2.34 0.81
C VAL A 379 8.60 3.58 0.83
N TYR A 380 8.97 4.59 0.03
CA TYR A 380 8.23 5.84 -0.14
C TYR A 380 7.28 5.83 -1.33
N GLY A 381 7.45 4.89 -2.25
CA GLY A 381 6.53 4.74 -3.37
C GLY A 381 6.89 3.60 -4.30
N THR A 382 5.86 3.03 -4.93
CA THR A 382 6.00 2.04 -6.00
C THR A 382 5.06 2.43 -7.14
N VAL A 383 5.56 2.36 -8.38
CA VAL A 383 4.80 2.74 -9.57
C VAL A 383 5.10 1.82 -10.74
N ASP A 384 4.08 1.57 -11.55
CA ASP A 384 4.24 0.83 -12.80
C ASP A 384 5.06 1.63 -13.80
N LEU A 385 5.94 0.95 -14.54
CA LEU A 385 6.70 1.50 -15.64
C LEU A 385 6.02 1.16 -16.97
N LEU A 386 5.69 2.20 -17.73
CA LEU A 386 4.95 2.09 -18.98
C LEU A 386 5.83 2.46 -20.18
N ALA A 387 5.65 1.77 -21.29
CA ALA A 387 6.29 2.10 -22.57
C ALA A 387 5.89 3.52 -23.02
N ILE A 388 6.89 4.36 -23.33
CA ILE A 388 6.65 5.75 -23.78
C ILE A 388 6.03 5.79 -25.17
N ASN A 389 6.48 4.89 -26.06
CA ASN A 389 6.06 4.84 -27.45
C ASN A 389 5.69 3.41 -27.85
N ALA A 390 4.82 3.28 -28.85
CA ALA A 390 4.56 1.99 -29.46
C ALA A 390 5.77 1.53 -30.30
N VAL A 391 6.08 0.25 -30.28
CA VAL A 391 7.13 -0.37 -31.12
C VAL A 391 6.47 -1.46 -32.00
N GLU A 392 6.49 -1.25 -33.31
CA GLU A 392 5.88 -2.18 -34.25
C GLU A 392 6.77 -3.40 -34.54
N ALA A 393 6.12 -4.55 -34.72
CA ALA A 393 6.82 -5.77 -35.14
C ALA A 393 7.31 -5.68 -36.59
N SER A 394 8.56 -6.05 -36.84
CA SER A 394 9.10 -6.21 -38.20
C SER A 394 8.62 -7.51 -38.82
N LYS A 395 7.81 -7.42 -39.86
CA LYS A 395 7.30 -8.59 -40.62
C LYS A 395 8.42 -9.52 -41.08
N LEU A 396 9.58 -8.95 -41.46
CA LEU A 396 10.73 -9.71 -41.94
C LEU A 396 11.38 -10.49 -40.80
N LEU A 397 11.59 -9.85 -39.63
CA LEU A 397 12.22 -10.52 -38.48
C LEU A 397 11.28 -11.58 -37.90
N ALA A 398 9.99 -11.30 -37.82
CA ALA A 398 8.99 -12.28 -37.40
C ALA A 398 8.98 -13.49 -38.35
N PHE A 399 8.99 -13.28 -39.66
CA PHE A 399 9.10 -14.37 -40.64
C PHE A 399 10.38 -15.21 -40.43
N TRP A 400 11.52 -14.58 -40.24
CA TRP A 400 12.78 -15.31 -39.99
C TRP A 400 12.76 -16.08 -38.66
N ARG A 401 12.16 -15.56 -37.60
CA ARG A 401 11.94 -16.29 -36.36
C ARG A 401 11.09 -17.55 -36.63
N ASP A 402 9.95 -17.40 -37.33
CA ASP A 402 9.04 -18.50 -37.61
C ASP A 402 9.73 -19.58 -38.45
N VAL A 403 10.59 -19.18 -39.40
CA VAL A 403 11.43 -20.08 -40.18
C VAL A 403 12.45 -20.82 -39.26
N GLN A 404 13.14 -20.08 -38.41
CA GLN A 404 14.07 -20.70 -37.44
C GLN A 404 13.36 -21.66 -36.50
N GLU A 405 12.21 -21.26 -35.99
CA GLU A 405 11.41 -22.10 -35.10
C GLU A 405 10.90 -23.36 -35.81
N PHE A 406 10.44 -23.23 -37.06
CA PHE A 406 10.06 -24.37 -37.88
C PHE A 406 11.20 -25.37 -38.04
N PHE A 407 12.40 -24.90 -38.35
CA PHE A 407 13.58 -25.79 -38.52
C PHE A 407 14.13 -26.30 -37.18
N SER A 408 13.83 -25.62 -36.06
CA SER A 408 14.28 -26.06 -34.73
C SER A 408 13.43 -27.18 -34.14
N ARG A 409 12.16 -27.33 -34.59
CA ARG A 409 11.22 -28.35 -34.10
C ARG A 409 11.74 -29.76 -34.37
N THR A 410 11.68 -30.61 -33.35
CA THR A 410 12.16 -32.00 -33.45
C THR A 410 11.48 -32.77 -34.58
N SER A 411 10.17 -32.55 -34.80
CA SER A 411 9.41 -33.14 -35.91
C SER A 411 9.98 -32.73 -37.28
N THR A 412 10.29 -31.44 -37.46
CA THR A 412 10.87 -30.93 -38.72
C THR A 412 12.26 -31.49 -38.96
N LYS A 413 13.11 -31.58 -37.93
CA LYS A 413 14.46 -32.19 -38.02
C LYS A 413 14.36 -33.63 -38.43
N VAL A 414 13.44 -34.42 -37.85
CA VAL A 414 13.23 -35.82 -38.21
C VAL A 414 12.80 -35.96 -39.67
N VAL A 415 11.84 -35.14 -40.12
CA VAL A 415 11.38 -35.14 -41.52
C VAL A 415 12.53 -34.79 -42.48
N LEU A 416 13.32 -33.76 -42.15
CA LEU A 416 14.49 -33.39 -42.98
C LEU A 416 15.54 -34.50 -43.06
N ILE A 417 15.81 -35.16 -41.95
CA ILE A 417 16.74 -36.30 -41.90
C ILE A 417 16.21 -37.46 -42.79
N VAL A 418 14.92 -37.80 -42.69
CA VAL A 418 14.30 -38.84 -43.51
C VAL A 418 14.37 -38.47 -45.01
N LEU A 419 14.07 -37.22 -45.37
CA LEU A 419 14.19 -36.73 -46.74
C LEU A 419 15.62 -36.77 -47.25
N ALA A 420 16.61 -36.39 -46.42
CA ALA A 420 18.02 -36.46 -46.76
C ALA A 420 18.47 -37.91 -46.99
N VAL A 421 18.03 -38.87 -46.17
CA VAL A 421 18.31 -40.28 -46.30
C VAL A 421 17.67 -40.85 -47.60
N LEU A 422 16.42 -40.49 -47.90
CA LEU A 422 15.74 -40.88 -49.14
C LEU A 422 16.43 -40.31 -50.38
N LEU A 423 16.85 -39.05 -50.36
CA LEU A 423 17.63 -38.43 -51.44
C LEU A 423 18.98 -39.13 -51.64
N ALA A 424 19.70 -39.43 -50.57
CA ALA A 424 20.95 -40.16 -50.61
C ALA A 424 20.73 -41.59 -51.18
N ALA A 425 19.65 -42.25 -50.78
CA ALA A 425 19.29 -43.59 -51.33
C ALA A 425 18.97 -43.53 -52.84
N ILE A 426 18.23 -42.49 -53.30
CA ILE A 426 17.94 -42.28 -54.72
C ILE A 426 19.22 -41.97 -55.53
N LEU A 427 20.11 -41.17 -54.99
CA LEU A 427 21.41 -40.86 -55.63
C LEU A 427 22.28 -42.13 -55.72
N LEU A 428 22.36 -42.93 -54.65
CA LEU A 428 23.07 -44.17 -54.63
C LEU A 428 22.45 -45.20 -55.65
N TRP A 429 21.11 -45.27 -55.68
CA TRP A 429 20.40 -46.13 -56.66
C TRP A 429 20.69 -45.66 -58.09
N LYS A 430 20.70 -44.39 -58.42
CA LYS A 430 21.09 -43.84 -59.74
C LYS A 430 22.58 -44.16 -60.07
N LEU A 431 23.49 -44.07 -59.11
CA LEU A 431 24.89 -44.39 -59.31
C LEU A 431 25.11 -45.90 -59.59
N ILE A 432 24.42 -46.79 -58.91
CA ILE A 432 24.55 -48.19 -59.03
C ILE A 432 23.84 -48.73 -60.30
N PHE A 433 22.63 -48.28 -60.57
CA PHE A 433 21.82 -48.80 -61.67
C PHE A 433 21.81 -47.93 -62.93
N GLY A 434 22.15 -46.63 -62.84
CA GLY A 434 22.21 -45.70 -64.00
C GLY A 434 23.37 -45.96 -64.95
N ARG A 435 24.41 -46.74 -64.54
CA ARG A 435 25.52 -47.11 -65.43
C ARG A 435 25.26 -48.32 -66.36
N ARG A 436 24.07 -48.91 -66.38
CA ARG A 436 23.72 -50.04 -67.24
C ARG A 436 23.06 -49.75 -68.57
N ARG A 437 22.88 -48.51 -68.99
CA ARG A 437 22.15 -48.14 -70.22
C ARG A 437 22.99 -47.57 -71.37
N TYR A 438 24.36 -47.67 -71.27
CA TYR A 438 25.25 -47.31 -72.42
C TYR A 438 26.15 -48.42 -72.91
N ARG A 439 25.58 -49.59 -73.19
CA ARG A 439 26.30 -50.67 -73.90
C ARG A 439 25.32 -51.61 -74.59
N TYR A 440 24.75 -51.22 -75.74
CA TYR A 440 24.33 -52.11 -76.77
C TYR A 440 23.90 -51.27 -78.01
N GLY A 441 24.62 -51.47 -79.13
CA GLY A 441 24.21 -50.98 -80.39
C GLY A 441 25.28 -50.42 -81.32
N ARG A 442 26.39 -51.19 -81.55
CA ARG A 442 27.20 -51.05 -82.74
C ARG A 442 27.27 -52.45 -83.43
N SER A 443 26.45 -52.64 -84.43
CA SER A 443 26.71 -53.65 -85.40
C SER A 443 26.50 -53.09 -86.82
N VAL A 444 27.54 -53.26 -87.54
CA VAL A 444 27.90 -53.01 -88.92
C VAL A 444 26.89 -53.65 -89.85
N SER A 445 26.50 -53.01 -90.91
CA SER A 445 26.51 -53.67 -92.26
C SER A 445 26.58 -52.63 -93.36
N ARG A 446 27.58 -52.97 -94.27
CA ARG A 446 27.90 -52.39 -95.57
C ARG A 446 26.77 -52.76 -96.59
N ARG A 447 26.46 -51.93 -97.52
CA ARG A 447 26.68 -52.05 -98.96
C ARG A 447 25.68 -51.23 -99.80
N ARG A 448 26.32 -50.41 -100.69
CA ARG A 448 26.12 -50.33 -102.17
C ARG A 448 24.70 -49.97 -102.58
N GLY A 449 24.59 -48.87 -103.30
CA GLY A 449 24.73 -48.68 -104.70
C GLY A 449 23.71 -47.71 -105.23
N GLY A 450 24.21 -46.89 -106.09
CA GLY A 450 23.59 -46.48 -107.33
C GLY A 450 22.40 -45.46 -107.24
N GLY A 451 22.64 -44.28 -107.65
CA GLY A 451 22.45 -43.83 -108.95
C GLY A 451 21.18 -42.99 -109.20
N TYR A 452 21.44 -41.91 -109.85
CA TYR A 452 20.55 -41.14 -110.81
C TYR A 452 19.57 -40.08 -110.30
N ARG A 453 19.96 -38.83 -110.56
CA ARG A 453 19.32 -37.84 -111.49
C ARG A 453 17.83 -37.51 -111.39
N GLY A 454 17.64 -36.26 -111.28
CA GLY A 454 16.55 -35.51 -112.04
C GLY A 454 15.83 -34.52 -111.11
N ARG A 455 16.18 -33.31 -111.13
CA ARG A 455 15.77 -32.13 -111.94
C ARG A 455 14.27 -31.74 -111.84
N ARG A 456 14.10 -30.54 -111.44
CA ARG A 456 13.00 -29.60 -111.79
C ARG A 456 11.63 -29.77 -111.04
N ARG A 457 11.04 -28.81 -110.42
CA ARG A 457 10.86 -27.35 -110.66
C ARG A 457 10.71 -26.66 -109.34
#